data_3af74522ad8230eacd609510228e2adb
#
_entry.id   3af74522ad8230eacd609510228e2adb
#
_cell.length_a   1.000
_cell.length_b   1.000
_cell.length_c   1.000
_cell.angle_alpha   90.00
_cell.angle_beta   90.00
_cell.angle_gamma   90.00
#
_symmetry.space_group_name_H-M   'P 1'
#
loop_
_entity.id
_entity.type
_entity.pdbx_description
1 polymer ?
#
loop_
_entity_poly.entity_id
_entity_poly.type
_entity_poly.pdbx_seq_one_letter_code
_entity_poly.pdbx_strand_id
1 'polypeptide(L)'
;MDKIHSLTGMLDLYNDGDRDNLSVKVFEVEKVLKRIFSNYQLNEMRTPALEDTDLFKRSVGDLSDIVNKEIYSFNDRNEKSIALRPEGTAGVIRAIIEKKLDQSAHKLWYLGPMWRYERPQKGRYRQFYQAGVEILGYPEGAPEFEIISIICSIIEEFKLKNCSIKINHLGSKTDKESFCEALVNYLEPHKDNLDIKDLERLSRNPLRILDSKNEDTQFILRDAPSIKDFIDSSSIQMLQDIRSQFSNICSIEIDYSLVRGLDYYSGFVFEAVSSDLGAQNSFLGGGRYDHLCSNLGGRDLPSIGMAIGIERFASLLDTVIPSNRMTSF
;
A
#
# COMPACT_ATOMS: atom_id res chain seq x y z
N MET A 1 21.99 -23.38 30.00
CA MET A 1 21.19 -22.18 29.62
C MET A 1 20.69 -22.37 28.21
N ASP A 2 19.40 -22.27 28.04
CA ASP A 2 18.81 -22.33 26.68
C ASP A 2 19.23 -21.10 25.88
N LYS A 3 19.45 -21.29 24.56
CA LYS A 3 19.81 -20.18 23.68
C LYS A 3 18.63 -19.20 23.56
N ILE A 4 18.91 -17.92 23.67
CA ILE A 4 17.94 -16.87 23.38
C ILE A 4 17.86 -16.71 21.86
N HIS A 5 16.65 -16.74 21.32
CA HIS A 5 16.39 -16.58 19.91
C HIS A 5 15.58 -15.30 19.65
N SER A 6 15.64 -14.78 18.42
CA SER A 6 14.76 -13.71 17.98
C SER A 6 13.29 -14.12 18.02
N LEU A 7 12.39 -13.16 18.16
CA LEU A 7 10.95 -13.44 18.13
C LEU A 7 10.52 -13.96 16.76
N THR A 8 9.53 -14.86 16.75
CA THR A 8 9.00 -15.44 15.53
C THR A 8 8.55 -14.35 14.55
N GLY A 9 9.07 -14.40 13.32
CA GLY A 9 8.74 -13.44 12.26
C GLY A 9 9.49 -12.10 12.36
N MET A 10 10.52 -12.01 13.18
CA MET A 10 11.44 -10.87 13.23
C MET A 10 12.82 -11.34 12.79
N LEU A 11 13.36 -10.69 11.75
CA LEU A 11 14.64 -11.05 11.14
C LEU A 11 15.75 -10.14 11.62
N ASP A 12 16.90 -10.74 11.88
CA ASP A 12 18.17 -10.02 11.97
C ASP A 12 18.73 -9.86 10.55
N LEU A 13 18.91 -8.62 10.10
CA LEU A 13 19.50 -8.31 8.81
C LEU A 13 20.98 -8.02 8.99
N TYR A 14 21.83 -8.81 8.33
CA TYR A 14 23.28 -8.72 8.44
C TYR A 14 23.93 -8.76 7.05
N ASN A 15 24.80 -7.79 6.77
CA ASN A 15 25.52 -7.72 5.50
C ASN A 15 26.85 -8.49 5.64
N ASP A 16 26.85 -9.74 5.19
CA ASP A 16 28.01 -10.63 5.13
C ASP A 16 28.77 -10.56 3.77
N GLY A 17 28.27 -9.73 2.84
CA GLY A 17 28.81 -9.60 1.48
C GLY A 17 28.35 -10.68 0.51
N ASP A 18 27.59 -11.68 0.96
CA ASP A 18 26.99 -12.68 0.08
C ASP A 18 25.79 -12.07 -0.67
N ARG A 19 25.93 -11.91 -1.98
CA ARG A 19 24.93 -11.25 -2.85
C ARG A 19 23.63 -12.02 -2.99
N ASP A 20 23.60 -13.28 -2.67
CA ASP A 20 22.39 -14.09 -2.68
C ASP A 20 21.63 -14.00 -1.35
N ASN A 21 22.29 -13.47 -0.30
CA ASN A 21 21.67 -13.25 1.00
C ASN A 21 20.61 -12.15 0.93
N LEU A 22 19.43 -12.45 1.48
CA LEU A 22 18.30 -11.49 1.57
C LEU A 22 18.72 -10.17 2.21
N SER A 23 19.53 -10.21 3.25
CA SER A 23 20.00 -9.00 3.96
C SER A 23 20.76 -8.06 3.03
N VAL A 24 21.67 -8.59 2.21
CA VAL A 24 22.43 -7.79 1.25
C VAL A 24 21.52 -7.19 0.20
N LYS A 25 20.55 -7.97 -0.30
CA LYS A 25 19.53 -7.48 -1.25
C LYS A 25 18.69 -6.34 -0.64
N VAL A 26 18.27 -6.47 0.62
CA VAL A 26 17.52 -5.43 1.35
C VAL A 26 18.32 -4.12 1.39
N PHE A 27 19.57 -4.14 1.81
CA PHE A 27 20.41 -2.93 1.89
C PHE A 27 20.63 -2.27 0.52
N GLU A 28 20.81 -3.06 -0.55
CA GLU A 28 20.94 -2.49 -1.89
C GLU A 28 19.61 -1.92 -2.40
N VAL A 29 18.48 -2.56 -2.12
CA VAL A 29 17.14 -2.02 -2.44
C VAL A 29 16.94 -0.67 -1.77
N GLU A 30 17.22 -0.55 -0.48
CA GLU A 30 17.11 0.72 0.24
C GLU A 30 17.96 1.83 -0.38
N LYS A 31 19.20 1.51 -0.74
CA LYS A 31 20.12 2.47 -1.36
C LYS A 31 19.61 2.96 -2.71
N VAL A 32 19.11 2.06 -3.54
CA VAL A 32 18.58 2.40 -4.86
C VAL A 32 17.30 3.22 -4.75
N LEU A 33 16.37 2.83 -3.87
CA LEU A 33 15.14 3.58 -3.64
C LEU A 33 15.41 5.01 -3.16
N LYS A 34 16.34 5.21 -2.22
CA LYS A 34 16.75 6.55 -1.78
C LYS A 34 17.25 7.41 -2.94
N ARG A 35 18.02 6.84 -3.86
CA ARG A 35 18.48 7.54 -5.07
C ARG A 35 17.33 7.90 -6.00
N ILE A 36 16.41 6.96 -6.27
CA ILE A 36 15.23 7.23 -7.11
C ILE A 36 14.40 8.35 -6.49
N PHE A 37 14.07 8.27 -5.21
CA PHE A 37 13.26 9.28 -4.53
C PHE A 37 13.93 10.68 -4.54
N SER A 38 15.24 10.73 -4.40
CA SER A 38 16.01 11.98 -4.53
C SER A 38 15.91 12.56 -5.94
N ASN A 39 15.95 11.72 -7.00
CA ASN A 39 15.81 12.17 -8.38
C ASN A 39 14.43 12.79 -8.66
N TYR A 40 13.38 12.31 -7.99
CA TYR A 40 12.03 12.89 -8.03
C TYR A 40 11.84 14.08 -7.06
N GLN A 41 12.92 14.56 -6.43
CA GLN A 41 12.92 15.70 -5.49
C GLN A 41 11.98 15.48 -4.30
N LEU A 42 11.85 14.23 -3.84
CA LEU A 42 11.11 13.91 -2.64
C LEU A 42 11.97 14.19 -1.40
N ASN A 43 11.39 14.78 -0.36
CA ASN A 43 12.06 15.06 0.90
C ASN A 43 11.89 13.91 1.91
N GLU A 44 12.95 13.52 2.59
CA GLU A 44 12.87 12.46 3.60
C GLU A 44 12.08 12.93 4.84
N MET A 45 11.13 12.13 5.29
CA MET A 45 10.44 12.30 6.57
C MET A 45 10.60 11.03 7.41
N ARG A 46 10.99 11.21 8.67
CA ARG A 46 11.08 10.13 9.66
C ARG A 46 10.08 10.37 10.76
N THR A 47 9.14 9.44 10.94
CA THR A 47 8.15 9.46 12.01
C THR A 47 8.53 8.47 13.11
N PRO A 48 8.06 8.64 14.35
CA PRO A 48 8.28 7.69 15.43
C PRO A 48 7.79 6.28 15.11
N ALA A 49 8.40 5.29 15.72
CA ALA A 49 7.94 3.90 15.64
C ALA A 49 6.71 3.62 16.52
N LEU A 50 6.60 4.38 17.62
CA LEU A 50 5.47 4.34 18.55
C LEU A 50 4.58 5.54 18.33
N GLU A 51 3.29 5.28 18.22
CA GLU A 51 2.24 6.28 18.05
C GLU A 51 1.07 5.96 19.01
N ASP A 52 0.18 6.91 19.18
CA ASP A 52 -1.10 6.68 19.83
C ASP A 52 -1.91 5.63 19.05
N THR A 53 -2.47 4.64 19.74
CA THR A 53 -3.27 3.59 19.08
C THR A 53 -4.46 4.16 18.30
N ASP A 54 -5.04 5.25 18.78
CA ASP A 54 -6.19 5.90 18.12
C ASP A 54 -5.82 6.52 16.76
N LEU A 55 -4.54 6.84 16.53
CA LEU A 55 -4.08 7.26 15.20
C LEU A 55 -4.44 6.21 14.15
N PHE A 56 -4.11 4.95 14.42
CA PHE A 56 -4.34 3.87 13.46
C PHE A 56 -5.81 3.48 13.35
N LYS A 57 -6.57 3.50 14.45
CA LYS A 57 -8.02 3.26 14.40
C LYS A 57 -8.71 4.29 13.51
N ARG A 58 -8.40 5.57 13.69
CA ARG A 58 -9.01 6.66 12.91
C ARG A 58 -8.52 6.71 11.46
N SER A 59 -7.30 6.29 11.17
CA SER A 59 -6.74 6.33 9.81
C SER A 59 -7.11 5.10 8.99
N VAL A 60 -6.83 3.91 9.51
CA VAL A 60 -6.95 2.65 8.76
C VAL A 60 -8.37 2.09 8.80
N GLY A 61 -9.18 2.57 9.73
CA GLY A 61 -10.55 2.10 10.00
C GLY A 61 -10.59 1.04 11.10
N ASP A 62 -11.52 1.23 12.04
CA ASP A 62 -11.71 0.32 13.19
C ASP A 62 -12.02 -1.13 12.78
N LEU A 63 -12.53 -1.34 11.57
CA LEU A 63 -12.95 -2.64 11.06
C LEU A 63 -11.88 -3.33 10.20
N SER A 64 -10.73 -2.69 9.98
CA SER A 64 -9.63 -3.27 9.21
C SER A 64 -8.98 -4.45 9.97
N ASP A 65 -8.51 -5.46 9.24
CA ASP A 65 -7.76 -6.57 9.85
C ASP A 65 -6.51 -6.08 10.57
N ILE A 66 -5.88 -5.01 10.08
CA ILE A 66 -4.69 -4.41 10.69
C ILE A 66 -5.00 -3.95 12.12
N VAL A 67 -6.07 -3.19 12.33
CA VAL A 67 -6.43 -2.66 13.65
C VAL A 67 -6.97 -3.77 14.55
N ASN A 68 -7.79 -4.68 14.03
CA ASN A 68 -8.45 -5.69 14.83
C ASN A 68 -7.57 -6.89 15.23
N LYS A 69 -6.60 -7.26 14.37
CA LYS A 69 -5.88 -8.54 14.52
C LYS A 69 -4.37 -8.42 14.47
N GLU A 70 -3.84 -7.38 13.83
CA GLU A 70 -2.42 -7.34 13.44
C GLU A 70 -1.61 -6.27 14.17
N ILE A 71 -2.27 -5.29 14.81
CA ILE A 71 -1.55 -4.21 15.49
C ILE A 71 -0.88 -4.69 16.78
N TYR A 72 0.37 -4.30 16.97
CA TYR A 72 1.05 -4.44 18.26
C TYR A 72 0.73 -3.21 19.13
N SER A 73 -0.16 -3.37 20.09
CA SER A 73 -0.53 -2.31 21.04
C SER A 73 -0.31 -2.74 22.48
N PHE A 74 0.03 -1.79 23.36
CA PHE A 74 0.23 -1.98 24.78
C PHE A 74 0.08 -0.64 25.51
N ASN A 75 -0.09 -0.68 26.82
CA ASN A 75 -0.18 0.52 27.62
C ASN A 75 1.23 0.98 28.04
N ASP A 76 1.48 2.28 27.99
CA ASP A 76 2.66 2.88 28.59
C ASP A 76 2.54 2.94 30.13
N ARG A 77 3.53 3.51 30.81
CA ARG A 77 3.52 3.64 32.28
C ARG A 77 2.40 4.55 32.82
N ASN A 78 1.78 5.36 31.99
CA ASN A 78 0.68 6.25 32.34
C ASN A 78 -0.67 5.69 31.85
N GLU A 79 -0.74 4.39 31.57
CA GLU A 79 -1.92 3.68 31.07
C GLU A 79 -2.43 4.20 29.69
N LYS A 80 -1.61 4.95 28.96
CA LYS A 80 -1.95 5.38 27.60
C LYS A 80 -1.71 4.24 26.61
N SER A 81 -2.72 3.93 25.80
CA SER A 81 -2.60 2.95 24.74
C SER A 81 -1.74 3.46 23.60
N ILE A 82 -0.62 2.80 23.35
CA ILE A 82 0.32 3.07 22.28
C ILE A 82 0.49 1.85 21.40
N ALA A 83 0.90 2.07 20.15
CA ALA A 83 1.09 1.00 19.18
C ALA A 83 2.39 1.17 18.41
N LEU A 84 3.00 0.05 18.04
CA LEU A 84 4.02 0.02 16.99
C LEU A 84 3.34 0.24 15.63
N ARG A 85 3.87 1.17 14.84
CA ARG A 85 3.28 1.56 13.55
C ARG A 85 3.18 0.36 12.60
N PRO A 86 1.97 0.03 12.08
CA PRO A 86 1.78 -1.04 11.11
C PRO A 86 1.99 -0.59 9.66
N GLU A 87 2.07 0.72 9.42
CA GLU A 87 2.28 1.39 8.14
C GLU A 87 2.80 2.82 8.37
N GLY A 88 3.22 3.52 7.31
CA GLY A 88 3.89 4.82 7.46
C GLY A 88 3.00 6.04 7.22
N THR A 89 1.95 5.92 6.39
CA THR A 89 1.14 7.05 5.92
C THR A 89 0.46 7.80 7.06
N ALA A 90 -0.16 7.09 8.01
CA ALA A 90 -0.84 7.73 9.16
C ALA A 90 0.13 8.58 9.99
N GLY A 91 1.35 8.08 10.24
CA GLY A 91 2.38 8.82 10.96
C GLY A 91 2.84 10.07 10.21
N VAL A 92 2.96 10.00 8.88
CA VAL A 92 3.29 11.16 8.03
C VAL A 92 2.17 12.22 8.13
N ILE A 93 0.91 11.83 7.93
CA ILE A 93 -0.22 12.77 7.99
C ILE A 93 -0.37 13.38 9.38
N ARG A 94 -0.23 12.61 10.47
CA ARG A 94 -0.21 13.15 11.83
C ARG A 94 0.89 14.20 12.00
N ALA A 95 2.11 13.93 11.48
CA ALA A 95 3.23 14.87 11.57
C ALA A 95 2.98 16.17 10.76
N ILE A 96 2.36 16.06 9.58
CA ILE A 96 1.94 17.20 8.75
C ILE A 96 0.94 18.09 9.51
N ILE A 97 -0.06 17.49 10.15
CA ILE A 97 -1.06 18.22 10.95
C ILE A 97 -0.41 18.90 12.16
N GLU A 98 0.35 18.15 12.95
CA GLU A 98 1.00 18.65 14.18
C GLU A 98 1.94 19.82 13.90
N LYS A 99 2.66 19.78 12.79
CA LYS A 99 3.58 20.84 12.35
C LYS A 99 2.89 21.97 11.57
N LYS A 100 1.58 21.91 11.38
CA LYS A 100 0.78 22.88 10.59
C LYS A 100 1.26 23.01 9.14
N LEU A 101 1.71 21.92 8.56
CA LEU A 101 2.17 21.83 7.17
C LEU A 101 1.05 21.47 6.19
N ASP A 102 -0.16 21.18 6.69
CA ASP A 102 -1.37 20.89 5.92
C ASP A 102 -1.94 22.09 5.13
N GLN A 103 -1.18 23.19 5.08
CA GLN A 103 -1.52 24.42 4.33
C GLN A 103 -0.76 24.53 3.00
N SER A 104 0.15 23.62 2.70
CA SER A 104 1.00 23.64 1.52
C SER A 104 1.20 22.26 0.95
N ALA A 105 1.65 22.23 -0.30
CA ALA A 105 1.95 20.97 -0.99
C ALA A 105 3.32 20.42 -0.57
N HIS A 106 3.40 19.10 -0.46
CA HIS A 106 4.61 18.39 -0.08
C HIS A 106 4.80 17.14 -0.93
N LYS A 107 6.05 16.82 -1.21
CA LYS A 107 6.47 15.53 -1.77
C LYS A 107 7.44 14.90 -0.79
N LEU A 108 7.04 13.79 -0.20
CA LEU A 108 7.74 13.16 0.91
C LEU A 108 8.04 11.70 0.60
N TRP A 109 9.09 11.17 1.22
CA TRP A 109 9.33 9.75 1.29
C TRP A 109 9.78 9.36 2.69
N TYR A 110 9.52 8.12 3.06
CA TYR A 110 10.01 7.51 4.29
C TYR A 110 10.57 6.12 4.03
N LEU A 111 11.43 5.66 4.93
CA LEU A 111 11.91 4.28 4.98
C LEU A 111 12.13 3.91 6.44
N GLY A 112 11.62 2.77 6.85
CA GLY A 112 11.82 2.29 8.21
C GLY A 112 11.03 1.04 8.53
N PRO A 113 11.23 0.49 9.74
CA PRO A 113 10.56 -0.71 10.19
C PRO A 113 9.10 -0.46 10.51
N MET A 114 8.26 -1.46 10.19
CA MET A 114 6.84 -1.57 10.50
C MET A 114 6.58 -2.89 11.21
N TRP A 115 5.45 -2.98 11.93
CA TRP A 115 5.13 -4.17 12.73
C TRP A 115 3.68 -4.59 12.50
N ARG A 116 3.47 -5.88 12.14
CA ARG A 116 2.14 -6.50 12.02
C ARG A 116 2.17 -7.91 12.58
N TYR A 117 1.22 -8.23 13.42
CA TYR A 117 1.08 -9.57 13.98
C TYR A 117 0.44 -10.53 12.96
N GLU A 118 1.13 -10.72 11.85
CA GLU A 118 0.71 -11.64 10.79
C GLU A 118 1.31 -13.04 11.02
N ARG A 119 0.71 -14.04 10.35
CA ARG A 119 1.31 -15.36 10.24
C ARG A 119 2.56 -15.26 9.34
N PRO A 120 3.75 -15.56 9.86
CA PRO A 120 4.98 -15.47 9.07
C PRO A 120 4.97 -16.41 7.86
N GLN A 121 5.39 -15.89 6.72
CA GLN A 121 5.61 -16.64 5.49
C GLN A 121 6.67 -15.93 4.65
N LYS A 122 7.14 -16.55 3.56
CA LYS A 122 8.17 -15.96 2.69
C LYS A 122 7.74 -14.54 2.23
N GLY A 123 8.57 -13.54 2.53
CA GLY A 123 8.30 -12.13 2.21
C GLY A 123 7.24 -11.44 3.08
N ARG A 124 6.76 -12.09 4.17
CA ARG A 124 5.91 -11.49 5.20
C ARG A 124 6.45 -11.80 6.58
N TYR A 125 6.84 -10.76 7.26
CA TYR A 125 7.42 -10.80 8.58
C TYR A 125 6.59 -9.96 9.55
N ARG A 126 6.73 -10.23 10.85
CA ARG A 126 6.07 -9.44 11.89
C ARG A 126 6.74 -8.09 12.11
N GLN A 127 8.05 -8.03 11.90
CA GLN A 127 8.78 -6.80 11.67
C GLN A 127 9.30 -6.83 10.24
N PHE A 128 9.02 -5.79 9.47
CA PHE A 128 9.45 -5.64 8.08
C PHE A 128 9.77 -4.18 7.79
N TYR A 129 10.58 -3.93 6.77
CA TYR A 129 10.87 -2.57 6.34
C TYR A 129 9.95 -2.16 5.22
N GLN A 130 9.52 -0.91 5.28
CA GLN A 130 8.67 -0.30 4.26
C GLN A 130 9.29 1.01 3.80
N ALA A 131 9.39 1.19 2.48
CA ALA A 131 9.61 2.49 1.88
C ALA A 131 8.27 3.00 1.35
N GLY A 132 7.99 4.29 1.54
CA GLY A 132 6.78 4.92 1.01
C GLY A 132 7.06 6.29 0.45
N VAL A 133 6.17 6.73 -0.44
CA VAL A 133 6.12 8.05 -1.04
C VAL A 133 4.74 8.64 -0.79
N GLU A 134 4.70 9.89 -0.38
CA GLU A 134 3.46 10.64 -0.14
C GLU A 134 3.54 11.99 -0.88
N ILE A 135 2.61 12.22 -1.81
CA ILE A 135 2.44 13.48 -2.54
C ILE A 135 1.16 14.14 -2.04
N LEU A 136 1.32 15.23 -1.32
CA LEU A 136 0.28 15.89 -0.53
C LEU A 136 0.00 17.29 -1.08
N GLY A 137 -1.27 17.71 -1.08
CA GLY A 137 -1.69 19.06 -1.46
C GLY A 137 -1.78 19.28 -2.97
N TYR A 138 -1.77 18.23 -3.76
CA TYR A 138 -1.93 18.31 -5.21
C TYR A 138 -3.26 17.68 -5.64
N PRO A 139 -4.07 18.36 -6.45
CA PRO A 139 -5.31 17.81 -6.99
C PRO A 139 -5.02 16.59 -7.86
N GLU A 140 -6.05 15.81 -8.10
CA GLU A 140 -5.98 14.64 -8.98
C GLU A 140 -5.53 15.02 -10.40
N GLY A 141 -4.73 14.14 -11.02
CA GLY A 141 -4.15 14.29 -12.35
C GLY A 141 -2.64 14.08 -12.34
N ALA A 142 -1.84 15.15 -12.28
CA ALA A 142 -0.39 15.05 -12.35
C ALA A 142 0.27 14.11 -11.30
N PRO A 143 -0.16 14.07 -10.03
CA PRO A 143 0.44 13.18 -9.04
C PRO A 143 0.27 11.68 -9.36
N GLU A 144 -0.82 11.29 -9.99
CA GLU A 144 -1.07 9.89 -10.41
C GLU A 144 -0.02 9.46 -11.45
N PHE A 145 0.22 10.30 -12.45
CA PHE A 145 1.25 10.06 -13.45
C PHE A 145 2.66 10.04 -12.83
N GLU A 146 2.94 10.93 -11.87
CA GLU A 146 4.23 10.96 -11.18
C GLU A 146 4.46 9.67 -10.35
N ILE A 147 3.48 9.21 -9.61
CA ILE A 147 3.57 7.95 -8.83
C ILE A 147 3.82 6.76 -9.77
N ILE A 148 3.08 6.65 -10.87
CA ILE A 148 3.30 5.57 -11.84
C ILE A 148 4.68 5.68 -12.48
N SER A 149 5.16 6.89 -12.78
CA SER A 149 6.53 7.12 -13.27
C SER A 149 7.59 6.65 -12.27
N ILE A 150 7.42 6.92 -10.98
CA ILE A 150 8.30 6.41 -9.91
C ILE A 150 8.30 4.89 -9.91
N ILE A 151 7.12 4.24 -9.99
CA ILE A 151 7.01 2.78 -10.02
C ILE A 151 7.71 2.20 -11.25
N CYS A 152 7.50 2.77 -12.43
CA CYS A 152 8.18 2.37 -13.65
C CYS A 152 9.70 2.50 -13.51
N SER A 153 10.19 3.60 -12.94
CA SER A 153 11.62 3.80 -12.69
C SER A 153 12.20 2.74 -11.74
N ILE A 154 11.43 2.30 -10.73
CA ILE A 154 11.82 1.21 -9.84
C ILE A 154 11.90 -0.11 -10.62
N ILE A 155 10.89 -0.43 -11.41
CA ILE A 155 10.84 -1.67 -12.21
C ILE A 155 12.01 -1.72 -13.20
N GLU A 156 12.29 -0.63 -13.89
CA GLU A 156 13.40 -0.52 -14.85
C GLU A 156 14.77 -0.63 -14.16
N GLU A 157 14.99 0.11 -13.07
CA GLU A 157 16.28 0.13 -12.36
C GLU A 157 16.65 -1.25 -11.83
N PHE A 158 15.69 -1.99 -11.29
CA PHE A 158 15.88 -3.35 -10.79
C PHE A 158 15.73 -4.42 -11.88
N LYS A 159 15.41 -4.02 -13.13
CA LYS A 159 15.20 -4.92 -14.28
C LYS A 159 14.21 -6.05 -13.96
N LEU A 160 13.15 -5.72 -13.21
CA LEU A 160 12.15 -6.71 -12.84
C LEU A 160 11.44 -7.24 -14.07
N LYS A 161 11.29 -8.55 -14.12
CA LYS A 161 10.53 -9.26 -15.15
C LYS A 161 9.21 -9.76 -14.56
N ASN A 162 8.29 -10.18 -15.42
CA ASN A 162 7.03 -10.79 -15.01
C ASN A 162 6.22 -9.91 -14.03
N CYS A 163 6.31 -8.59 -14.21
CA CYS A 163 5.60 -7.60 -13.41
C CYS A 163 4.54 -6.87 -14.24
N SER A 164 3.42 -6.55 -13.60
CA SER A 164 2.42 -5.61 -14.13
C SER A 164 1.97 -4.64 -13.04
N ILE A 165 1.45 -3.50 -13.47
CA ILE A 165 0.82 -2.51 -12.59
C ILE A 165 -0.68 -2.57 -12.87
N LYS A 166 -1.44 -2.99 -11.86
CA LYS A 166 -2.90 -2.93 -11.90
C LYS A 166 -3.35 -1.58 -11.39
N ILE A 167 -4.27 -0.95 -12.11
CA ILE A 167 -4.83 0.35 -11.75
C ILE A 167 -6.35 0.31 -11.76
N ASN A 168 -6.97 1.06 -10.86
CA ASN A 168 -8.41 1.26 -10.80
C ASN A 168 -8.72 2.67 -10.30
N HIS A 169 -9.99 3.06 -10.40
CA HIS A 169 -10.52 4.27 -9.81
C HIS A 169 -11.80 3.94 -9.03
N LEU A 170 -11.85 4.31 -7.76
CA LEU A 170 -12.98 4.01 -6.87
C LEU A 170 -14.10 5.06 -6.95
N GLY A 171 -13.93 6.07 -7.81
CA GLY A 171 -14.87 7.18 -7.94
C GLY A 171 -14.83 8.16 -6.76
N SER A 172 -15.78 9.07 -6.77
CA SER A 172 -16.07 9.95 -5.64
C SER A 172 -16.67 9.14 -4.47
N LYS A 173 -16.87 9.79 -3.33
CA LYS A 173 -17.55 9.17 -2.18
C LYS A 173 -18.94 8.67 -2.57
N THR A 174 -19.68 9.47 -3.32
CA THR A 174 -21.05 9.13 -3.79
C THR A 174 -21.04 7.94 -4.75
N ASP A 175 -20.08 7.90 -5.69
CA ASP A 175 -19.96 6.79 -6.64
C ASP A 175 -19.66 5.48 -5.91
N LYS A 176 -18.73 5.54 -4.95
CA LYS A 176 -18.37 4.42 -4.10
C LYS A 176 -19.54 3.91 -3.27
N GLU A 177 -20.33 4.81 -2.67
CA GLU A 177 -21.54 4.47 -1.91
C GLU A 177 -22.59 3.80 -2.81
N SER A 178 -22.87 4.36 -3.98
CA SER A 178 -23.81 3.80 -4.96
C SER A 178 -23.38 2.42 -5.46
N PHE A 179 -22.10 2.24 -5.73
CA PHE A 179 -21.54 0.95 -6.11
C PHE A 179 -21.66 -0.08 -4.98
N CYS A 180 -21.33 0.30 -3.74
CA CYS A 180 -21.49 -0.58 -2.57
C CYS A 180 -22.94 -1.04 -2.40
N GLU A 181 -23.91 -0.13 -2.57
CA GLU A 181 -25.34 -0.45 -2.50
C GLU A 181 -25.74 -1.44 -3.60
N ALA A 182 -25.32 -1.19 -4.85
CA ALA A 182 -25.59 -2.10 -5.96
C ALA A 182 -24.96 -3.49 -5.73
N LEU A 183 -23.74 -3.54 -5.20
CA LEU A 183 -23.05 -4.80 -4.89
C LEU A 183 -23.74 -5.57 -3.77
N VAL A 184 -24.21 -4.90 -2.71
CA VAL A 184 -24.97 -5.52 -1.62
C VAL A 184 -26.29 -6.08 -2.17
N ASN A 185 -27.04 -5.29 -2.95
CA ASN A 185 -28.32 -5.73 -3.54
C ASN A 185 -28.13 -6.93 -4.48
N TYR A 186 -27.04 -6.95 -5.26
CA TYR A 186 -26.71 -8.07 -6.13
C TYR A 186 -26.39 -9.35 -5.33
N LEU A 187 -25.68 -9.22 -4.21
CA LEU A 187 -25.24 -10.36 -3.39
C LEU A 187 -26.29 -10.87 -2.41
N GLU A 188 -27.36 -10.10 -2.14
CA GLU A 188 -28.41 -10.48 -1.20
C GLU A 188 -29.03 -11.86 -1.50
N PRO A 189 -29.40 -12.20 -2.77
CA PRO A 189 -29.92 -13.52 -3.12
C PRO A 189 -28.87 -14.66 -3.02
N HIS A 190 -27.58 -14.31 -2.95
CA HIS A 190 -26.47 -15.26 -2.95
C HIS A 190 -25.87 -15.47 -1.55
N LYS A 191 -26.42 -14.86 -0.49
CA LYS A 191 -25.84 -14.90 0.86
C LYS A 191 -25.59 -16.31 1.39
N ASP A 192 -26.47 -17.25 1.08
CA ASP A 192 -26.36 -18.65 1.54
C ASP A 192 -25.18 -19.39 0.89
N ASN A 193 -24.64 -18.84 -0.19
CA ASN A 193 -23.48 -19.39 -0.91
C ASN A 193 -22.14 -18.70 -0.52
N LEU A 194 -22.20 -17.66 0.32
CA LEU A 194 -21.02 -16.94 0.81
C LEU A 194 -20.49 -17.58 2.09
N ASP A 195 -19.17 -17.66 2.23
CA ASP A 195 -18.58 -18.08 3.49
C ASP A 195 -18.71 -16.99 4.58
N ILE A 196 -18.44 -17.37 5.83
CA ILE A 196 -18.59 -16.50 7.01
C ILE A 196 -17.73 -15.23 6.87
N LYS A 197 -16.52 -15.35 6.29
CA LYS A 197 -15.61 -14.19 6.12
C LYS A 197 -16.16 -13.22 5.07
N ASP A 198 -16.71 -13.73 3.99
CA ASP A 198 -17.27 -12.90 2.92
C ASP A 198 -18.59 -12.26 3.36
N LEU A 199 -19.39 -12.94 4.18
CA LEU A 199 -20.55 -12.33 4.86
C LEU A 199 -20.13 -11.19 5.81
N GLU A 200 -19.07 -11.39 6.59
CA GLU A 200 -18.50 -10.31 7.42
C GLU A 200 -18.01 -9.13 6.58
N ARG A 201 -17.32 -9.38 5.46
CA ARG A 201 -16.88 -8.33 4.53
C ARG A 201 -18.08 -7.57 3.96
N LEU A 202 -19.09 -8.29 3.48
CA LEU A 202 -20.29 -7.69 2.91
C LEU A 202 -21.01 -6.78 3.91
N SER A 203 -21.06 -7.17 5.18
CA SER A 203 -21.73 -6.39 6.23
C SER A 203 -20.94 -5.15 6.70
N ARG A 204 -19.61 -5.22 6.66
CA ARG A 204 -18.71 -4.18 7.21
C ARG A 204 -18.19 -3.22 6.17
N ASN A 205 -17.67 -3.75 5.07
CA ASN A 205 -17.15 -3.00 3.93
C ASN A 205 -17.35 -3.83 2.66
N PRO A 206 -18.47 -3.62 1.93
CA PRO A 206 -18.83 -4.43 0.77
C PRO A 206 -17.74 -4.51 -0.30
N LEU A 207 -16.95 -3.44 -0.50
CA LEU A 207 -15.85 -3.45 -1.46
C LEU A 207 -14.83 -4.56 -1.19
N ARG A 208 -14.65 -4.95 0.07
CA ARG A 208 -13.68 -5.99 0.46
C ARG A 208 -14.04 -7.39 -0.01
N ILE A 209 -15.28 -7.59 -0.45
CA ILE A 209 -15.68 -8.88 -1.02
C ILE A 209 -15.00 -9.14 -2.36
N LEU A 210 -14.65 -8.08 -3.11
CA LEU A 210 -13.89 -8.19 -4.37
C LEU A 210 -12.50 -8.81 -4.17
N ASP A 211 -11.94 -8.72 -2.96
CA ASP A 211 -10.68 -9.36 -2.55
C ASP A 211 -10.87 -10.80 -2.05
N SER A 212 -12.06 -11.38 -2.13
CA SER A 212 -12.29 -12.77 -1.70
C SER A 212 -11.38 -13.73 -2.45
N LYS A 213 -10.87 -14.72 -1.75
CA LYS A 213 -10.09 -15.84 -2.34
C LYS A 213 -10.92 -17.13 -2.42
N ASN A 214 -12.19 -17.05 -2.00
CA ASN A 214 -13.13 -18.16 -2.10
C ASN A 214 -13.57 -18.31 -3.56
N GLU A 215 -13.44 -19.50 -4.13
CA GLU A 215 -13.74 -19.78 -5.55
C GLU A 215 -15.22 -19.58 -5.87
N ASP A 216 -16.13 -19.97 -4.96
CA ASP A 216 -17.58 -19.81 -5.15
C ASP A 216 -17.96 -18.33 -5.13
N THR A 217 -17.40 -17.54 -4.19
CA THR A 217 -17.58 -16.11 -4.16
C THR A 217 -17.06 -15.44 -5.42
N GLN A 218 -15.86 -15.83 -5.88
CA GLN A 218 -15.28 -15.31 -7.13
C GLN A 218 -16.14 -15.68 -8.36
N PHE A 219 -16.75 -16.86 -8.36
CA PHE A 219 -17.66 -17.26 -9.42
C PHE A 219 -18.91 -16.36 -9.45
N ILE A 220 -19.53 -16.10 -8.29
CA ILE A 220 -20.68 -15.18 -8.17
C ILE A 220 -20.32 -13.77 -8.63
N LEU A 221 -19.14 -13.28 -8.25
CA LEU A 221 -18.67 -11.93 -8.56
C LEU A 221 -18.41 -11.67 -10.05
N ARG A 222 -18.35 -12.69 -10.90
CA ARG A 222 -18.15 -12.52 -12.35
C ARG A 222 -19.25 -11.71 -13.03
N ASP A 223 -20.48 -11.86 -12.54
CA ASP A 223 -21.65 -11.19 -13.09
C ASP A 223 -22.12 -10.01 -12.21
N ALA A 224 -21.31 -9.65 -11.19
CA ALA A 224 -21.63 -8.53 -10.30
C ALA A 224 -21.48 -7.18 -11.00
N PRO A 225 -22.16 -6.13 -10.53
CA PRO A 225 -21.95 -4.77 -10.99
C PRO A 225 -20.46 -4.40 -10.95
N SER A 226 -20.00 -3.64 -11.95
CA SER A 226 -18.64 -3.15 -12.02
C SER A 226 -18.56 -1.71 -11.54
N ILE A 227 -17.52 -1.34 -10.77
CA ILE A 227 -17.28 0.06 -10.38
C ILE A 227 -17.21 1.00 -11.59
N LYS A 228 -16.78 0.48 -12.75
CA LYS A 228 -16.72 1.22 -14.01
C LYS A 228 -18.04 1.90 -14.38
N ASP A 229 -19.17 1.28 -14.03
CA ASP A 229 -20.51 1.77 -14.40
C ASP A 229 -20.98 2.91 -13.48
N PHE A 230 -20.25 3.21 -12.41
CA PHE A 230 -20.57 4.21 -11.40
C PHE A 230 -19.63 5.42 -11.41
N ILE A 231 -18.41 5.28 -11.92
CA ILE A 231 -17.42 6.37 -11.99
C ILE A 231 -17.65 7.22 -13.24
N ASP A 232 -17.23 8.47 -13.17
CA ASP A 232 -17.36 9.40 -14.27
C ASP A 232 -16.41 9.09 -15.46
N SER A 233 -16.70 9.70 -16.61
CA SER A 233 -15.93 9.50 -17.83
C SER A 233 -14.51 10.06 -17.74
N SER A 234 -14.26 11.07 -16.90
CA SER A 234 -12.92 11.66 -16.70
C SER A 234 -12.02 10.70 -15.96
N SER A 235 -12.55 10.01 -14.92
CA SER A 235 -11.84 8.95 -14.21
C SER A 235 -11.47 7.77 -15.12
N ILE A 236 -12.41 7.34 -16.00
CA ILE A 236 -12.12 6.28 -16.97
C ILE A 236 -11.05 6.74 -17.97
N GLN A 237 -11.13 7.99 -18.46
CA GLN A 237 -10.15 8.55 -19.39
C GLN A 237 -8.76 8.61 -18.77
N MET A 238 -8.64 9.06 -17.50
CA MET A 238 -7.36 9.09 -16.78
C MET A 238 -6.71 7.69 -16.69
N LEU A 239 -7.48 6.64 -16.40
CA LEU A 239 -6.97 5.26 -16.41
C LEU A 239 -6.42 4.86 -17.78
N GLN A 240 -7.11 5.24 -18.86
CA GLN A 240 -6.68 4.96 -20.23
C GLN A 240 -5.43 5.75 -20.61
N ASP A 241 -5.35 7.02 -20.22
CA ASP A 241 -4.20 7.89 -20.48
C ASP A 241 -2.94 7.37 -19.77
N ILE A 242 -3.06 7.00 -18.48
CA ILE A 242 -1.96 6.38 -17.73
C ILE A 242 -1.50 5.10 -18.42
N ARG A 243 -2.43 4.20 -18.77
CA ARG A 243 -2.08 2.96 -19.47
C ARG A 243 -1.38 3.24 -20.80
N SER A 244 -1.89 4.17 -21.59
CA SER A 244 -1.30 4.54 -22.88
C SER A 244 0.09 5.13 -22.75
N GLN A 245 0.28 6.05 -21.80
CA GLN A 245 1.55 6.77 -21.61
C GLN A 245 2.69 5.85 -21.18
N PHE A 246 2.41 4.86 -20.33
CA PHE A 246 3.43 3.99 -19.74
C PHE A 246 3.51 2.61 -20.39
N SER A 247 2.68 2.29 -21.39
CA SER A 247 2.61 0.97 -22.03
C SER A 247 3.93 0.48 -22.64
N ASN A 248 4.83 1.38 -23.04
CA ASN A 248 6.14 1.04 -23.59
C ASN A 248 7.21 0.74 -22.53
N ILE A 249 6.90 1.04 -21.25
CA ILE A 249 7.83 0.91 -20.11
C ILE A 249 7.40 -0.26 -19.24
N CYS A 250 6.12 -0.32 -18.89
CA CYS A 250 5.55 -1.33 -17.99
C CYS A 250 4.23 -1.87 -18.56
N SER A 251 3.92 -3.13 -18.23
CA SER A 251 2.57 -3.65 -18.45
C SER A 251 1.62 -3.00 -17.44
N ILE A 252 0.61 -2.28 -17.95
CA ILE A 252 -0.43 -1.66 -17.12
C ILE A 252 -1.78 -2.25 -17.46
N GLU A 253 -2.46 -2.77 -16.45
CA GLU A 253 -3.78 -3.38 -16.54
C GLU A 253 -4.81 -2.52 -15.80
N ILE A 254 -5.91 -2.17 -16.47
CA ILE A 254 -7.07 -1.59 -15.79
C ILE A 254 -7.88 -2.75 -15.22
N ASP A 255 -7.92 -2.84 -13.89
CA ASP A 255 -8.61 -3.91 -13.16
C ASP A 255 -9.68 -3.29 -12.26
N TYR A 256 -10.91 -3.25 -12.75
CA TYR A 256 -12.05 -2.66 -12.04
C TYR A 256 -12.47 -3.42 -10.77
N SER A 257 -11.89 -4.59 -10.51
CA SER A 257 -12.04 -5.33 -9.26
C SER A 257 -10.99 -4.99 -8.21
N LEU A 258 -9.93 -4.24 -8.61
CA LEU A 258 -8.87 -3.87 -7.69
C LEU A 258 -9.38 -2.96 -6.58
N VAL A 259 -9.29 -3.44 -5.34
CA VAL A 259 -9.53 -2.67 -4.10
C VAL A 259 -8.31 -2.76 -3.20
N ARG A 260 -8.19 -1.88 -2.23
CA ARG A 260 -7.04 -1.85 -1.32
C ARG A 260 -7.43 -2.24 0.10
N GLY A 261 -6.46 -2.78 0.84
CA GLY A 261 -6.62 -3.30 2.19
C GLY A 261 -6.82 -2.26 3.30
N LEU A 262 -6.86 -0.96 2.99
CA LEU A 262 -7.01 0.14 3.93
C LEU A 262 -8.23 0.98 3.53
N ASP A 263 -9.06 1.35 4.50
CA ASP A 263 -10.35 1.96 4.22
C ASP A 263 -10.26 3.45 3.83
N TYR A 264 -9.11 4.09 4.01
CA TYR A 264 -8.92 5.50 3.67
C TYR A 264 -8.82 5.80 2.17
N TYR A 265 -8.65 4.78 1.33
CA TYR A 265 -8.50 5.00 -0.11
C TYR A 265 -9.77 5.54 -0.77
N SER A 266 -9.57 6.54 -1.64
CA SER A 266 -10.58 7.17 -2.48
C SER A 266 -10.00 7.43 -3.87
N GLY A 267 -10.85 7.48 -4.92
CA GLY A 267 -10.34 7.79 -6.25
C GLY A 267 -9.36 6.74 -6.80
N PHE A 268 -8.24 7.19 -7.35
CA PHE A 268 -7.24 6.33 -7.98
C PHE A 268 -6.55 5.39 -7.02
N VAL A 269 -6.48 4.10 -7.38
CA VAL A 269 -5.75 3.06 -6.63
C VAL A 269 -4.91 2.20 -7.56
N PHE A 270 -3.83 1.63 -7.06
CA PHE A 270 -2.93 0.82 -7.86
C PHE A 270 -2.20 -0.23 -7.03
N GLU A 271 -1.69 -1.24 -7.74
CA GLU A 271 -0.89 -2.31 -7.17
C GLU A 271 0.12 -2.81 -8.20
N ALA A 272 1.39 -2.91 -7.83
CA ALA A 272 2.38 -3.58 -8.66
C ALA A 272 2.53 -5.03 -8.20
N VAL A 273 2.37 -5.94 -9.14
CA VAL A 273 2.34 -7.38 -8.91
C VAL A 273 3.41 -8.10 -9.72
N SER A 274 3.87 -9.26 -9.23
CA SER A 274 4.77 -10.14 -9.95
C SER A 274 4.34 -11.60 -9.80
N SER A 275 4.32 -12.34 -10.91
CA SER A 275 4.03 -13.78 -10.88
C SER A 275 5.07 -14.59 -10.09
N ASP A 276 6.26 -14.03 -9.87
CA ASP A 276 7.36 -14.71 -9.16
C ASP A 276 7.15 -14.74 -7.63
N LEU A 277 6.15 -14.03 -7.11
CA LEU A 277 5.78 -14.01 -5.68
C LEU A 277 4.73 -15.03 -5.26
N GLY A 278 4.18 -15.81 -6.20
CA GLY A 278 3.14 -16.82 -5.92
C GLY A 278 1.76 -16.20 -5.61
N ALA A 279 0.97 -16.84 -4.75
CA ALA A 279 -0.43 -16.49 -4.51
C ALA A 279 -0.67 -15.06 -3.98
N GLN A 280 0.31 -14.49 -3.31
CA GLN A 280 0.29 -13.09 -2.87
C GLN A 280 1.34 -12.33 -3.67
N ASN A 281 0.95 -11.90 -4.85
CA ASN A 281 1.85 -11.40 -5.88
C ASN A 281 2.18 -9.91 -5.81
N SER A 282 1.52 -9.14 -4.92
CA SER A 282 1.75 -7.70 -4.78
C SER A 282 3.00 -7.39 -3.95
N PHE A 283 3.88 -6.53 -4.47
CA PHE A 283 5.09 -6.05 -3.78
C PHE A 283 5.05 -4.55 -3.49
N LEU A 284 4.19 -3.82 -4.16
CA LEU A 284 3.99 -2.39 -3.98
C LEU A 284 2.50 -2.09 -4.16
N GLY A 285 1.99 -1.11 -3.44
CA GLY A 285 0.65 -0.65 -3.67
C GLY A 285 0.38 0.70 -3.04
N GLY A 286 -0.68 1.35 -3.49
CA GLY A 286 -1.04 2.67 -3.06
C GLY A 286 -2.34 3.17 -3.65
N GLY A 287 -2.52 4.48 -3.59
CA GLY A 287 -3.68 5.17 -4.12
C GLY A 287 -3.90 6.52 -3.45
N ARG A 288 -4.98 7.17 -3.85
CA ARG A 288 -5.43 8.45 -3.35
C ARG A 288 -6.18 8.29 -2.02
N TYR A 289 -5.99 9.24 -1.10
CA TYR A 289 -6.60 9.24 0.24
C TYR A 289 -6.89 10.67 0.73
N ASP A 290 -7.64 11.43 -0.04
CA ASP A 290 -7.87 12.87 0.13
C ASP A 290 -8.47 13.25 1.48
N HIS A 291 -9.26 12.36 2.08
CA HIS A 291 -9.96 12.63 3.34
C HIS A 291 -9.18 12.22 4.60
N LEU A 292 -8.00 11.60 4.46
CA LEU A 292 -7.27 11.09 5.63
C LEU A 292 -6.81 12.23 6.54
N CYS A 293 -6.34 13.34 5.97
CA CYS A 293 -5.88 14.48 6.77
C CYS A 293 -7.04 15.09 7.58
N SER A 294 -8.20 15.33 6.96
CA SER A 294 -9.38 15.87 7.66
C SER A 294 -9.94 14.90 8.69
N ASN A 295 -9.95 13.59 8.41
CA ASN A 295 -10.36 12.55 9.37
C ASN A 295 -9.47 12.50 10.62
N LEU A 296 -8.21 12.92 10.50
CA LEU A 296 -7.25 13.03 11.61
C LEU A 296 -7.26 14.40 12.29
N GLY A 297 -8.13 15.33 11.85
CA GLY A 297 -8.31 16.65 12.45
C GLY A 297 -7.50 17.77 11.80
N GLY A 298 -6.88 17.53 10.65
CA GLY A 298 -6.26 18.52 9.78
C GLY A 298 -7.24 19.14 8.79
N ARG A 299 -6.71 19.81 7.76
CA ARG A 299 -7.49 20.35 6.65
C ARG A 299 -7.75 19.29 5.58
N ASP A 300 -8.69 19.53 4.69
CA ASP A 300 -8.78 18.77 3.46
C ASP A 300 -7.50 18.96 2.65
N LEU A 301 -6.82 17.85 2.39
CA LEU A 301 -5.51 17.84 1.73
C LEU A 301 -5.49 16.72 0.70
N PRO A 302 -5.72 17.04 -0.59
CA PRO A 302 -5.63 16.03 -1.64
C PRO A 302 -4.30 15.29 -1.57
N SER A 303 -4.35 13.97 -1.50
CA SER A 303 -3.19 13.16 -1.16
C SER A 303 -3.17 11.84 -1.90
N ILE A 304 -2.00 11.46 -2.40
CA ILE A 304 -1.74 10.14 -2.99
C ILE A 304 -0.41 9.61 -2.48
N GLY A 305 -0.35 8.31 -2.26
CA GLY A 305 0.89 7.68 -1.81
C GLY A 305 1.06 6.25 -2.28
N MET A 306 2.26 5.74 -2.09
CA MET A 306 2.60 4.34 -2.33
C MET A 306 3.48 3.80 -1.23
N ALA A 307 3.46 2.47 -1.04
CA ALA A 307 4.36 1.78 -0.14
C ALA A 307 4.88 0.48 -0.75
N ILE A 308 6.16 0.18 -0.46
CA ILE A 308 6.90 -1.01 -0.90
C ILE A 308 7.34 -1.77 0.35
N GLY A 309 7.00 -3.06 0.44
CA GLY A 309 7.61 -3.95 1.43
C GLY A 309 9.00 -4.39 0.98
N ILE A 310 10.03 -3.95 1.68
CA ILE A 310 11.43 -4.05 1.23
C ILE A 310 11.88 -5.51 1.12
N GLU A 311 11.65 -6.33 2.14
CA GLU A 311 12.05 -7.74 2.12
C GLU A 311 11.32 -8.54 1.04
N ARG A 312 10.05 -8.18 0.81
CA ARG A 312 9.24 -8.81 -0.23
C ARG A 312 9.72 -8.43 -1.61
N PHE A 313 10.02 -7.15 -1.81
CA PHE A 313 10.63 -6.66 -3.04
C PHE A 313 12.01 -7.29 -3.28
N ALA A 314 12.86 -7.33 -2.25
CA ALA A 314 14.18 -7.95 -2.32
C ALA A 314 14.14 -9.44 -2.70
N SER A 315 13.05 -10.14 -2.33
CA SER A 315 12.87 -11.56 -2.70
C SER A 315 12.57 -11.80 -4.19
N LEU A 316 12.25 -10.74 -4.95
CA LEU A 316 12.10 -10.78 -6.41
C LEU A 316 13.44 -10.70 -7.16
N LEU A 317 14.50 -10.28 -6.48
CA LEU A 317 15.80 -10.10 -7.12
C LEU A 317 16.55 -11.43 -7.18
N ASP A 318 16.91 -11.88 -8.38
CA ASP A 318 17.73 -13.09 -8.57
C ASP A 318 19.13 -12.90 -7.97
N THR A 319 19.75 -11.74 -8.26
CA THR A 319 21.04 -11.32 -7.72
C THR A 319 21.02 -9.83 -7.42
N VAL A 320 21.91 -9.41 -6.50
CA VAL A 320 22.13 -7.98 -6.27
C VAL A 320 22.61 -7.32 -7.57
N ILE A 321 21.84 -6.38 -8.08
CA ILE A 321 22.28 -5.56 -9.21
C ILE A 321 23.47 -4.73 -8.71
N PRO A 322 24.67 -4.85 -9.29
CA PRO A 322 25.77 -4.01 -8.89
C PRO A 322 25.36 -2.56 -9.11
N SER A 323 25.34 -1.76 -8.04
CA SER A 323 25.24 -0.32 -8.20
C SER A 323 26.36 0.09 -9.15
N ASN A 324 26.03 0.44 -10.40
CA ASN A 324 27.01 0.85 -11.37
C ASN A 324 27.85 1.96 -10.77
N ARG A 325 29.13 1.62 -10.60
CA ARG A 325 30.30 2.49 -10.47
C ARG A 325 29.95 3.96 -10.21
N MET A 326 30.22 4.39 -8.98
CA MET A 326 30.74 5.73 -8.85
C MET A 326 31.94 5.80 -9.78
N THR A 327 31.78 6.43 -10.93
CA THR A 327 32.90 7.05 -11.60
C THR A 327 33.38 8.11 -10.61
N SER A 328 34.48 7.77 -9.93
CA SER A 328 35.28 8.72 -9.21
C SER A 328 35.64 9.85 -10.17
N PHE A 329 35.13 11.03 -9.91
CA PHE A 329 35.72 12.28 -10.34
C PHE A 329 36.41 12.90 -9.15
#